data_bed75a3d4679a562874a3b999cfd3e8b
#
_entry.id   bed75a3d4679a562874a3b999cfd3e8b
#
_cell.length_a   1.000
_cell.length_b   1.000
_cell.length_c   1.000
_cell.angle_alpha   90.00
_cell.angle_beta   90.00
_cell.angle_gamma   90.00
#
_symmetry.space_group_name_H-M   'P 1'
#
loop_
_entity.id
_entity.type
_entity.pdbx_description
1 polymer ?
#
loop_
_entity_poly.entity_id
_entity_poly.type
_entity_poly.pdbx_seq_one_letter_code
_entity_poly.pdbx_strand_id
1 'polypeptide(L)' 'MEIEHRNYLDLHRPNYEMVQNGYVRNIDLDILKMYEHIYRKYMSADFILTIWCSHCIFDMIKRLYEWYDAQPKPKKKKNG' A
#
# COMPACT_ATOMS: atom_id res chain seq x y z
N MET A 1 7.83 -10.78 2.52
CA MET A 1 6.80 -10.27 1.58
C MET A 1 7.10 -10.77 0.18
N GLU A 2 6.07 -11.20 -0.53
CA GLU A 2 6.25 -11.70 -1.89
C GLU A 2 6.73 -10.60 -2.83
N ILE A 3 7.60 -10.99 -3.76
CA ILE A 3 8.20 -10.02 -4.68
C ILE A 3 7.14 -9.33 -5.55
N GLU A 4 6.08 -10.05 -5.90
CA GLU A 4 5.00 -9.48 -6.69
C GLU A 4 4.31 -8.32 -5.97
N HIS A 5 4.08 -8.50 -4.67
CA HIS A 5 3.44 -7.46 -3.86
C HIS A 5 4.36 -6.26 -3.67
N ARG A 6 5.65 -6.52 -3.49
CA ARG A 6 6.63 -5.42 -3.38
C ARG A 6 6.68 -4.61 -4.66
N ASN A 7 6.73 -5.30 -5.80
CA ASN A 7 6.76 -4.62 -7.09
C ASN A 7 5.49 -3.81 -7.31
N TYR A 8 4.35 -4.35 -6.87
CA TYR A 8 3.07 -3.65 -7.01
C TYR A 8 3.07 -2.36 -6.19
N LEU A 9 3.50 -2.45 -4.94
CA LEU A 9 3.55 -1.27 -4.08
C LEU A 9 4.53 -0.23 -4.62
N ASP A 10 5.68 -0.68 -5.14
CA ASP A 10 6.66 0.25 -5.71
C ASP A 10 6.10 0.92 -6.97
N LEU A 11 5.41 0.16 -7.81
CA LEU A 11 4.83 0.69 -9.05
C LEU A 11 3.77 1.74 -8.76
N HIS A 12 2.97 1.52 -7.72
CA HIS A 12 1.86 2.41 -7.40
C HIS A 12 2.17 3.40 -6.28
N ARG A 13 3.44 3.60 -5.99
CA ARG A 13 3.87 4.55 -4.96
C ARG A 13 3.35 5.99 -5.19
N PRO A 14 3.11 6.46 -6.41
CA PRO A 14 2.49 7.78 -6.57
C PRO A 14 1.18 7.95 -5.81
N ASN A 15 0.44 6.86 -5.57
CA ASN A 15 -0.77 6.94 -4.75
C ASN A 15 -0.45 7.30 -3.31
N TYR A 16 0.66 6.79 -2.79
CA TYR A 16 1.11 7.14 -1.45
C TYR A 16 1.58 8.61 -1.41
N GLU A 17 2.17 9.08 -2.50
CA GLU A 17 2.58 10.49 -2.57
C GLU A 17 1.38 11.41 -2.44
N MET A 18 0.24 11.05 -3.04
CA MET A 18 -0.99 11.81 -2.84
C MET A 18 -1.37 11.86 -1.37
N VAL A 19 -1.28 10.71 -0.69
CA VAL A 19 -1.59 10.64 0.74
C VAL A 19 -0.65 11.53 1.55
N GLN A 20 0.63 11.53 1.21
CA GLN A 20 1.59 12.39 1.89
C GLN A 20 1.28 13.86 1.69
N ASN A 21 0.64 14.21 0.58
CA ASN A 21 0.20 15.57 0.30
C ASN A 21 -1.18 15.87 0.88
N GLY A 22 -1.79 14.90 1.55
CA GLY A 22 -3.03 15.13 2.29
C GLY A 22 -4.30 14.81 1.53
N TYR A 23 -4.23 14.07 0.42
CA TYR A 23 -5.43 13.75 -0.34
C TYR A 23 -5.30 12.40 -1.05
N VAL A 24 -6.44 11.87 -1.50
CA VAL A 24 -6.48 10.74 -2.43
C VAL A 24 -7.60 11.01 -3.42
N ARG A 25 -7.38 10.60 -4.68
CA ARG A 25 -8.45 10.67 -5.68
C ARG A 25 -8.04 9.89 -6.92
N ASN A 26 -9.05 9.47 -7.67
CA ASN A 26 -8.87 8.84 -8.99
C ASN A 26 -8.02 7.58 -8.95
N ILE A 27 -8.19 6.80 -7.88
CA ILE A 27 -7.51 5.51 -7.79
C ILE A 27 -8.47 4.44 -8.31
N ASP A 28 -8.01 3.66 -9.29
CA ASP A 28 -8.84 2.62 -9.88
C ASP A 28 -9.25 1.57 -8.86
N LEU A 29 -10.43 1.02 -9.05
CA LEU A 29 -10.96 0.01 -8.15
C LEU A 29 -10.04 -1.21 -8.07
N ASP A 30 -9.46 -1.61 -9.19
CA ASP A 30 -8.55 -2.76 -9.20
C ASP A 30 -7.34 -2.53 -8.30
N ILE A 31 -6.84 -1.30 -8.29
CA ILE A 31 -5.71 -0.93 -7.44
C ILE A 31 -6.13 -0.97 -5.97
N LEU A 32 -7.32 -0.45 -5.68
CA LEU A 32 -7.83 -0.47 -4.31
C LEU A 32 -8.02 -1.90 -3.81
N LYS A 33 -8.52 -2.78 -4.65
CA LYS A 33 -8.72 -4.18 -4.27
C LYS A 33 -7.40 -4.88 -4.03
N MET A 34 -6.38 -4.57 -4.81
CA MET A 34 -5.06 -5.15 -4.59
C MET A 34 -4.44 -4.63 -3.29
N TYR A 35 -4.58 -3.35 -3.02
CA TYR A 35 -4.12 -2.81 -1.74
C TYR A 35 -4.83 -3.49 -0.57
N GLU A 36 -6.13 -3.67 -0.68
CA GLU A 36 -6.89 -4.37 0.36
C GLU A 36 -6.36 -5.79 0.55
N HIS A 37 -6.12 -6.50 -0.56
CA HIS A 37 -5.60 -7.85 -0.51
C HIS A 37 -4.25 -7.91 0.20
N ILE A 38 -3.34 -7.00 -0.15
CA ILE A 38 -2.02 -6.94 0.47
C ILE A 38 -2.13 -6.59 1.95
N TYR A 39 -2.98 -5.63 2.27
CA TYR A 39 -3.19 -5.22 3.66
C TYR A 39 -3.69 -6.40 4.49
N ARG A 40 -4.66 -7.15 3.96
CA ARG A 40 -5.21 -8.30 4.67
C ARG A 40 -4.18 -9.40 4.83
N LYS A 41 -3.34 -9.59 3.84
CA LYS A 41 -2.36 -10.66 3.88
C LYS A 41 -1.25 -10.40 4.90
N TYR A 42 -0.81 -9.16 5.04
CA TYR A 42 0.36 -8.85 5.85
C TYR A 42 0.08 -8.07 7.11
N MET A 43 -1.05 -7.41 7.21
CA MET A 43 -1.32 -6.53 8.34
C MET A 43 -2.53 -6.96 9.16
N SER A 44 -3.66 -7.22 8.54
CA SER A 44 -4.89 -7.56 9.26
C SER A 44 -5.80 -8.41 8.40
N ALA A 45 -5.95 -9.67 8.75
CA ALA A 45 -6.80 -10.60 7.99
C ALA A 45 -8.27 -10.18 7.97
N ASP A 46 -8.69 -9.39 8.95
CA ASP A 46 -10.09 -8.98 9.08
C ASP A 46 -10.39 -7.63 8.42
N PHE A 47 -9.37 -7.00 7.83
CA PHE A 47 -9.56 -5.68 7.23
C PHE A 47 -10.51 -5.74 6.03
N ILE A 48 -11.45 -4.81 5.99
CA ILE A 48 -12.36 -4.65 4.86
C ILE A 48 -12.32 -3.18 4.46
N LEU A 49 -11.97 -2.93 3.19
CA LEU A 49 -11.90 -1.57 2.68
C LEU A 49 -13.29 -1.10 2.27
N THR A 50 -13.66 0.08 2.74
CA THR A 50 -14.88 0.75 2.32
C THR A 50 -14.54 1.63 1.12
N ILE A 51 -14.85 1.16 -0.08
CA ILE A 51 -14.35 1.80 -1.31
C ILE A 51 -14.97 3.16 -1.61
N TRP A 52 -16.12 3.46 -0.99
CA TRP A 52 -16.76 4.77 -1.18
C TRP A 52 -16.38 5.76 -0.09
N CYS A 53 -15.48 5.40 0.78
CA CYS A 53 -15.04 6.26 1.88
C CYS A 53 -13.62 6.74 1.59
N SER A 54 -13.48 7.99 1.15
CA SER A 54 -12.15 8.50 0.81
C SER A 54 -11.21 8.49 2.01
N HIS A 55 -11.73 8.79 3.20
CA HIS A 55 -10.93 8.75 4.41
C HIS A 55 -10.41 7.33 4.69
N CYS A 56 -11.25 6.32 4.44
CA CYS A 56 -10.85 4.94 4.64
C CYS A 56 -9.76 4.53 3.67
N ILE A 57 -9.87 4.96 2.43
CA ILE A 57 -8.86 4.71 1.41
C ILE A 57 -7.54 5.40 1.77
N PHE A 58 -7.63 6.66 2.17
CA PHE A 58 -6.47 7.45 2.59
C PHE A 58 -5.74 6.74 3.72
N ASP A 59 -6.48 6.33 4.75
CA ASP A 59 -5.91 5.69 5.93
C ASP A 59 -5.27 4.34 5.57
N MET A 60 -5.94 3.56 4.71
CA MET A 60 -5.42 2.26 4.29
C MET A 60 -4.08 2.43 3.58
N ILE A 61 -4.00 3.33 2.62
CA ILE A 61 -2.78 3.54 1.84
C ILE A 61 -1.66 4.04 2.75
N LYS A 62 -1.99 4.99 3.62
CA LYS A 62 -1.01 5.55 4.55
C LYS A 62 -0.41 4.45 5.42
N ARG A 63 -1.26 3.65 6.04
CA ARG A 63 -0.78 2.58 6.93
C ARG A 63 -0.02 1.50 6.19
N LEU A 64 -0.50 1.15 5.00
CA LEU A 64 0.12 0.10 4.22
C LEU A 64 1.56 0.48 3.81
N TYR A 65 1.74 1.69 3.30
CA TYR A 65 3.07 2.12 2.87
C TYR A 65 3.98 2.42 4.06
N GLU A 66 3.44 2.92 5.17
CA GLU A 66 4.24 3.10 6.38
C GLU A 66 4.78 1.76 6.86
N TRP A 67 3.91 0.74 6.84
CA TRP A 67 4.33 -0.61 7.21
C TRP A 67 5.37 -1.15 6.22
N TYR A 68 5.11 -0.96 4.93
CA TYR A 68 6.01 -1.45 3.89
C TYR A 68 7.41 -0.81 4.01
N ASP A 69 7.45 0.48 4.21
CA ASP A 69 8.71 1.20 4.30
C ASP A 69 9.47 0.86 5.58
N ALA A 70 8.76 0.40 6.60
CA ALA A 70 9.39 0.00 7.86
C ALA A 70 9.98 -1.41 7.80
N GLN A 71 9.65 -2.19 6.75
CA GLN A 71 10.16 -3.56 6.64
C GLN A 71 11.63 -3.57 6.24
N PRO A 72 12.39 -4.55 6.74
CA PRO A 72 13.78 -4.68 6.29
C PRO A 72 13.83 -4.91 4.79
N LYS A 73 14.69 -4.17 4.11
CA LYS A 73 14.87 -4.36 2.68
C LYS A 73 15.77 -5.55 2.42
N PRO A 74 15.56 -6.28 1.32
CA PRO A 74 16.51 -7.31 0.92
C PRO A 74 17.86 -6.66 0.65
N LYS A 75 18.94 -7.33 1.03
CA LYS A 75 20.28 -6.83 0.75
C LYS A 75 20.61 -7.00 -0.70
N LYS A 76 21.27 -6.11 -1.18
CA LYS A 76 21.71 -6.25 -2.54
C LYS A 76 23.17 -6.33 -2.62
N LYS A 77 22.70 -6.32 -1.81
CA LYS A 77 23.59 -6.06 -1.52
C LYS A 77 24.42 -5.42 -1.77
N LYS A 78 24.64 -5.45 -1.66
CA LYS A 78 25.35 -4.89 -1.61
C LYS A 78 25.92 -4.44 -1.77
N ASN A 79 26.13 -4.60 -1.89
CA ASN A 79 26.72 -4.22 -1.82
C ASN A 79 26.96 -3.90 -1.77
N GLY A 80 27.02 -4.05 -1.89
CA GLY A 80 27.22 -3.85 -1.42
C GLY A 80 27.27 -3.58 -1.35
#